data_5ee6f017ef08ff0ba41df790f7eb6be3
#
_entry.id   5ee6f017ef08ff0ba41df790f7eb6be3
#
_cell.length_a   1.000
_cell.length_b   1.000
_cell.length_c   1.000
_cell.angle_alpha   90.00
_cell.angle_beta   90.00
_cell.angle_gamma   90.00
#
_symmetry.space_group_name_H-M   'P 1'
#
loop_
_entity.id
_entity.type
_entity.pdbx_description
1 polymer ?
#
loop_
_entity_poly.entity_id
_entity_poly.type
_entity_poly.pdbx_seq_one_letter_code
_entity_poly.pdbx_strand_id
1 'polypeptide(L)'
;QGVVAASNAGFEVSRGTLIARMDADDVSLSTRLEKQCLALANDSNFGAVSCLAHFAGDTDTAGGYAHHVNWANQQSNSEQINLNRFIDLPFPHPTIMYRREMVKDYGGYRHGDFPEDYEMILRWISSGVSIGKVNEYLYDWHDPPSRLSRNDSRYDMSAFHACKAPHLSQAISHCGLQNRELWIWGAGRPARKCAQALEDAWKPAAGFIDIDPRKIGRFIHGKPVITSAQLPTIDQSIIASYVGTRGAREKIRDELLATGRVEGRDFWICA
;
A
#
# COMPACT_ATOMS: atom_id res chain seq x y z
N GLN A 1 26.22 4.95 2.51
CA GLN A 1 25.66 4.45 1.23
C GLN A 1 24.18 4.06 1.37
N GLY A 2 23.73 3.58 2.54
CA GLY A 2 22.31 3.29 2.85
C GLY A 2 21.72 2.05 2.20
N VAL A 3 20.46 1.74 2.59
CA VAL A 3 19.75 0.52 2.18
C VAL A 3 19.54 0.41 0.66
N VAL A 4 19.24 1.52 0.00
CA VAL A 4 19.05 1.56 -1.47
C VAL A 4 20.31 1.12 -2.21
N ALA A 5 21.47 1.71 -1.86
CA ALA A 5 22.73 1.34 -2.50
C ALA A 5 23.13 -0.10 -2.22
N ALA A 6 22.93 -0.58 -0.96
CA ALA A 6 23.22 -1.95 -0.59
C ALA A 6 22.33 -2.96 -1.35
N SER A 7 21.03 -2.70 -1.43
CA SER A 7 20.08 -3.57 -2.14
C SER A 7 20.36 -3.63 -3.65
N ASN A 8 20.64 -2.51 -4.28
CA ASN A 8 21.00 -2.47 -5.70
C ASN A 8 22.35 -3.17 -5.95
N ALA A 9 23.37 -2.96 -5.11
CA ALA A 9 24.64 -3.68 -5.22
C ALA A 9 24.47 -5.20 -5.06
N GLY A 10 23.62 -5.64 -4.13
CA GLY A 10 23.25 -7.05 -3.98
C GLY A 10 22.59 -7.61 -5.24
N PHE A 11 21.71 -6.85 -5.89
CA PHE A 11 21.12 -7.22 -7.17
C PHE A 11 22.19 -7.39 -8.26
N GLU A 12 23.11 -6.45 -8.40
CA GLU A 12 24.16 -6.48 -9.44
C GLU A 12 25.09 -7.69 -9.33
N VAL A 13 25.45 -8.10 -8.11
CA VAL A 13 26.33 -9.26 -7.90
C VAL A 13 25.58 -10.60 -7.96
N SER A 14 24.26 -10.59 -7.82
CA SER A 14 23.45 -11.81 -7.89
C SER A 14 23.45 -12.39 -9.31
N ARG A 15 23.32 -13.73 -9.43
CA ARG A 15 23.38 -14.43 -10.73
C ARG A 15 22.10 -15.19 -11.06
N GLY A 16 21.21 -15.40 -10.10
CA GLY A 16 19.97 -16.15 -10.29
C GLY A 16 18.97 -15.43 -11.18
N THR A 17 18.10 -16.18 -11.82
CA THR A 17 16.94 -15.65 -12.57
C THR A 17 15.83 -15.18 -11.63
N LEU A 18 15.83 -15.67 -10.39
CA LEU A 18 14.96 -15.24 -9.30
C LEU A 18 15.81 -14.59 -8.20
N ILE A 19 15.29 -13.54 -7.61
CA ILE A 19 15.92 -12.79 -6.53
C ILE A 19 15.02 -12.91 -5.31
N ALA A 20 15.51 -13.53 -4.24
CA ALA A 20 14.86 -13.58 -2.94
C ALA A 20 15.47 -12.53 -2.02
N ARG A 21 14.66 -11.57 -1.59
CA ARG A 21 15.10 -10.59 -0.62
C ARG A 21 15.07 -11.18 0.79
N MET A 22 15.96 -10.73 1.66
CA MET A 22 16.02 -11.08 3.07
C MET A 22 16.74 -9.95 3.83
N ASP A 23 16.27 -9.62 5.04
CA ASP A 23 17.03 -8.80 5.99
C ASP A 23 17.98 -9.67 6.82
N ALA A 24 19.11 -9.11 7.24
CA ALA A 24 20.16 -9.85 7.91
C ALA A 24 19.81 -10.29 9.34
N ASP A 25 18.82 -9.62 9.94
CA ASP A 25 18.28 -9.87 11.27
C ASP A 25 17.05 -10.79 11.29
N ASP A 26 16.57 -11.21 10.11
CA ASP A 26 15.40 -12.06 9.95
C ASP A 26 15.76 -13.54 9.76
N VAL A 27 14.76 -14.42 9.84
CA VAL A 27 14.91 -15.86 9.58
C VAL A 27 14.05 -16.28 8.41
N SER A 28 14.69 -16.82 7.37
CA SER A 28 14.03 -17.50 6.27
C SER A 28 13.87 -18.98 6.59
N LEU A 29 12.64 -19.50 6.62
CA LEU A 29 12.42 -20.92 6.88
C LEU A 29 12.94 -21.78 5.71
N SER A 30 13.34 -23.00 5.99
CA SER A 30 14.06 -23.88 5.06
C SER A 30 13.32 -24.14 3.72
N THR A 31 11.99 -24.15 3.73
CA THR A 31 11.15 -24.42 2.55
C THR A 31 10.75 -23.16 1.78
N ARG A 32 11.12 -21.96 2.26
CA ARG A 32 10.69 -20.70 1.65
C ARG A 32 11.05 -20.59 0.17
N LEU A 33 12.34 -20.79 -0.13
CA LEU A 33 12.84 -20.62 -1.51
C LEU A 33 12.18 -21.60 -2.47
N GLU A 34 12.05 -22.87 -2.07
CA GLU A 34 11.40 -23.90 -2.87
C GLU A 34 9.95 -23.51 -3.19
N LYS A 35 9.15 -23.16 -2.18
CA LYS A 35 7.72 -22.83 -2.35
C LYS A 35 7.50 -21.58 -3.17
N GLN A 36 8.32 -20.54 -2.98
CA GLN A 36 8.23 -19.32 -3.79
C GLN A 36 8.69 -19.55 -5.23
N CYS A 37 9.73 -20.38 -5.47
CA CYS A 37 10.14 -20.79 -6.82
C CYS A 37 9.02 -21.55 -7.53
N LEU A 38 8.37 -22.51 -6.86
CA LEU A 38 7.23 -23.26 -7.39
C LEU A 38 6.05 -22.34 -7.73
N ALA A 39 5.72 -21.37 -6.86
CA ALA A 39 4.66 -20.41 -7.12
C ALA A 39 4.92 -19.58 -8.39
N LEU A 40 6.14 -19.09 -8.56
CA LEU A 40 6.55 -18.36 -9.77
C LEU A 40 6.62 -19.26 -11.01
N ALA A 41 6.96 -20.53 -10.87
CA ALA A 41 6.99 -21.47 -11.99
C ALA A 41 5.58 -21.85 -12.46
N ASN A 42 4.63 -21.98 -11.53
CA ASN A 42 3.25 -22.38 -11.81
C ASN A 42 2.39 -21.26 -12.41
N ASP A 43 2.74 -19.99 -12.17
CA ASP A 43 2.02 -18.86 -12.75
C ASP A 43 3.01 -17.84 -13.34
N SER A 44 3.08 -17.82 -14.67
CA SER A 44 3.94 -16.90 -15.41
C SER A 44 3.46 -15.44 -15.36
N ASN A 45 2.22 -15.17 -14.93
CA ASN A 45 1.71 -13.81 -14.78
C ASN A 45 2.31 -13.12 -13.55
N PHE A 46 2.80 -13.88 -12.57
CA PHE A 46 3.46 -13.29 -11.42
C PHE A 46 4.88 -12.82 -11.76
N GLY A 47 5.13 -11.53 -11.65
CA GLY A 47 6.47 -10.96 -11.65
C GLY A 47 7.19 -11.14 -10.32
N ALA A 48 6.43 -11.26 -9.24
CA ALA A 48 6.91 -11.46 -7.87
C ALA A 48 5.92 -12.26 -7.04
N VAL A 49 6.40 -12.86 -5.95
CA VAL A 49 5.58 -13.49 -4.91
C VAL A 49 6.11 -13.13 -3.53
N SER A 50 5.22 -13.00 -2.56
CA SER A 50 5.56 -12.90 -1.14
C SER A 50 5.13 -14.17 -0.40
N CYS A 51 5.31 -14.21 0.93
CA CYS A 51 4.76 -15.26 1.79
C CYS A 51 4.22 -14.66 3.10
N LEU A 52 3.59 -15.48 3.94
CA LEU A 52 3.21 -15.06 5.28
C LEU A 52 4.46 -14.99 6.17
N ALA A 53 4.44 -14.05 7.14
CA ALA A 53 5.50 -13.87 8.10
C ALA A 53 4.99 -13.95 9.55
N HIS A 54 5.75 -14.57 10.43
CA HIS A 54 5.59 -14.38 11.88
C HIS A 54 6.24 -13.07 12.29
N PHE A 55 5.57 -12.31 13.14
CA PHE A 55 6.19 -11.19 13.82
C PHE A 55 6.98 -11.72 15.04
N ALA A 56 8.30 -11.63 14.98
CA ALA A 56 9.22 -12.10 16.01
C ALA A 56 9.79 -10.92 16.85
N GLY A 57 9.00 -9.88 17.07
CA GLY A 57 9.32 -8.73 17.90
C GLY A 57 8.52 -8.75 19.21
N ASP A 58 8.83 -7.78 20.08
CA ASP A 58 8.08 -7.55 21.32
C ASP A 58 6.76 -6.81 21.01
N THR A 59 5.64 -7.48 21.21
CA THR A 59 4.30 -6.93 20.94
C THR A 59 3.90 -5.79 21.86
N ASP A 60 4.50 -5.70 23.07
CA ASP A 60 4.19 -4.66 24.05
C ASP A 60 4.78 -3.30 23.61
N THR A 61 5.97 -3.34 23.01
CA THR A 61 6.66 -2.14 22.55
C THR A 61 6.48 -1.85 21.05
N ALA A 62 6.12 -2.84 20.24
CA ALA A 62 6.04 -2.78 18.80
C ALA A 62 4.67 -3.19 18.23
N GLY A 63 3.60 -3.01 18.98
CA GLY A 63 2.24 -3.42 18.61
C GLY A 63 1.77 -2.90 17.23
N GLY A 64 2.28 -1.76 16.76
CA GLY A 64 2.01 -1.23 15.41
C GLY A 64 2.53 -2.14 14.31
N TYR A 65 3.76 -2.63 14.43
CA TYR A 65 4.38 -3.55 13.45
C TYR A 65 3.73 -4.94 13.49
N ALA A 66 3.41 -5.46 14.67
CA ALA A 66 2.65 -6.70 14.79
C ALA A 66 1.30 -6.62 14.09
N HIS A 67 0.60 -5.49 14.24
CA HIS A 67 -0.65 -5.23 13.51
C HIS A 67 -0.46 -5.15 12.00
N HIS A 68 0.60 -4.48 11.53
CA HIS A 68 0.92 -4.41 10.11
C HIS A 68 1.18 -5.81 9.54
N VAL A 69 1.99 -6.63 10.18
CA VAL A 69 2.27 -8.01 9.74
C VAL A 69 0.98 -8.84 9.70
N ASN A 70 0.14 -8.75 10.74
CA ASN A 70 -1.14 -9.46 10.77
C ASN A 70 -2.08 -9.01 9.65
N TRP A 71 -2.19 -7.70 9.40
CA TRP A 71 -2.97 -7.16 8.30
C TRP A 71 -2.39 -7.59 6.94
N ALA A 72 -1.10 -7.50 6.76
CA ALA A 72 -0.40 -7.90 5.54
C ALA A 72 -0.57 -9.41 5.26
N ASN A 73 -0.56 -10.26 6.28
CA ASN A 73 -0.82 -11.69 6.14
C ASN A 73 -2.24 -12.02 5.64
N GLN A 74 -3.21 -11.14 5.90
CA GLN A 74 -4.59 -11.31 5.40
C GLN A 74 -4.72 -11.05 3.90
N GLN A 75 -3.75 -10.38 3.27
CA GLN A 75 -3.74 -10.15 1.83
C GLN A 75 -3.26 -11.40 1.11
N SER A 76 -4.17 -12.35 0.83
CA SER A 76 -3.85 -13.73 0.44
C SER A 76 -3.65 -13.97 -1.05
N ASN A 77 -3.98 -12.99 -1.90
CA ASN A 77 -3.88 -13.10 -3.36
C ASN A 77 -3.52 -11.77 -4.02
N SER A 78 -3.23 -11.82 -5.32
CA SER A 78 -2.80 -10.66 -6.11
C SER A 78 -3.86 -9.55 -6.19
N GLU A 79 -5.13 -9.89 -6.20
CA GLU A 79 -6.22 -8.91 -6.22
C GLU A 79 -6.24 -8.10 -4.92
N GLN A 80 -6.20 -8.76 -3.77
CA GLN A 80 -6.14 -8.11 -2.47
C GLN A 80 -4.88 -7.26 -2.29
N ILE A 81 -3.72 -7.76 -2.76
CA ILE A 81 -2.47 -7.00 -2.79
C ILE A 81 -2.65 -5.73 -3.62
N ASN A 82 -3.22 -5.84 -4.81
CA ASN A 82 -3.46 -4.71 -5.68
C ASN A 82 -4.45 -3.70 -5.10
N LEU A 83 -5.58 -4.12 -4.53
CA LEU A 83 -6.59 -3.23 -3.95
C LEU A 83 -6.05 -2.50 -2.71
N ASN A 84 -5.30 -3.20 -1.86
CA ASN A 84 -4.85 -2.66 -0.58
C ASN A 84 -3.48 -1.95 -0.64
N ARG A 85 -2.84 -1.88 -1.83
CA ARG A 85 -1.52 -1.23 -2.00
C ARG A 85 -1.48 0.26 -1.60
N PHE A 86 -2.64 0.93 -1.59
CA PHE A 86 -2.72 2.34 -1.18
C PHE A 86 -3.01 2.52 0.31
N ILE A 87 -3.26 1.45 1.06
CA ILE A 87 -3.29 1.50 2.52
C ILE A 87 -1.86 1.56 3.04
N ASP A 88 -1.10 0.49 2.78
CA ASP A 88 0.29 0.29 3.15
C ASP A 88 0.88 -0.82 2.26
N LEU A 89 2.17 -1.18 2.43
CA LEU A 89 2.78 -2.31 1.76
C LEU A 89 2.07 -3.62 2.17
N PRO A 90 1.38 -4.34 1.25
CA PRO A 90 0.47 -5.43 1.61
C PRO A 90 1.16 -6.77 1.88
N PHE A 91 2.45 -6.73 2.18
CA PHE A 91 3.29 -7.83 2.65
C PHE A 91 4.58 -7.28 3.27
N PRO A 92 5.18 -7.94 4.26
CA PRO A 92 6.49 -7.56 4.77
C PRO A 92 7.52 -7.63 3.63
N HIS A 93 8.20 -6.52 3.35
CA HIS A 93 9.09 -6.42 2.19
C HIS A 93 10.16 -7.53 2.11
N PRO A 94 10.81 -7.95 3.21
CA PRO A 94 11.83 -9.00 3.14
C PRO A 94 11.28 -10.39 2.74
N THR A 95 9.96 -10.56 2.66
CA THR A 95 9.36 -11.82 2.20
C THR A 95 9.30 -11.97 0.69
N ILE A 96 9.62 -10.92 -0.08
CA ILE A 96 9.44 -10.94 -1.54
C ILE A 96 10.51 -11.79 -2.24
N MET A 97 10.07 -12.57 -3.24
CA MET A 97 10.88 -13.14 -4.30
C MET A 97 10.35 -12.66 -5.64
N TYR A 98 11.24 -12.23 -6.54
CA TYR A 98 10.85 -11.65 -7.83
C TYR A 98 11.73 -12.14 -8.97
N ARG A 99 11.20 -12.11 -10.19
CA ARG A 99 11.97 -12.37 -11.40
C ARG A 99 12.98 -11.25 -11.63
N ARG A 100 14.19 -11.61 -11.99
CA ARG A 100 15.29 -10.64 -12.27
C ARG A 100 14.90 -9.59 -13.31
N GLU A 101 14.10 -9.98 -14.28
CA GLU A 101 13.59 -9.10 -15.34
C GLU A 101 12.77 -7.92 -14.77
N MET A 102 12.10 -8.06 -13.62
CA MET A 102 11.33 -6.96 -13.00
C MET A 102 12.23 -5.74 -12.73
N VAL A 103 13.46 -5.96 -12.27
CA VAL A 103 14.40 -4.86 -12.03
C VAL A 103 14.93 -4.28 -13.36
N LYS A 104 15.13 -5.11 -14.39
CA LYS A 104 15.58 -4.66 -15.71
C LYS A 104 14.52 -3.81 -16.40
N ASP A 105 13.25 -4.24 -16.34
CA ASP A 105 12.16 -3.63 -17.09
C ASP A 105 11.54 -2.43 -16.35
N TYR A 106 11.45 -2.52 -15.03
CA TYR A 106 10.76 -1.52 -14.21
C TYR A 106 11.68 -0.78 -13.22
N GLY A 107 12.97 -1.14 -13.16
CA GLY A 107 13.98 -0.56 -12.27
C GLY A 107 13.95 -1.12 -10.85
N GLY A 108 15.10 -1.07 -10.17
CA GLY A 108 15.29 -1.46 -8.77
C GLY A 108 14.92 -0.35 -7.79
N TYR A 109 15.57 -0.36 -6.63
CA TYR A 109 15.34 0.64 -5.57
C TYR A 109 15.82 2.02 -6.01
N ARG A 110 15.07 3.07 -5.64
CA ARG A 110 15.38 4.46 -5.95
C ARG A 110 15.69 5.25 -4.69
N HIS A 111 16.61 6.20 -4.81
CA HIS A 111 16.82 7.22 -3.78
C HIS A 111 15.73 8.28 -3.87
N GLY A 112 15.25 8.74 -2.72
CA GLY A 112 14.26 9.83 -2.62
C GLY A 112 13.79 10.02 -1.18
N ASP A 113 12.94 11.01 -0.97
CA ASP A 113 12.30 11.30 0.33
C ASP A 113 11.01 10.46 0.51
N PHE A 114 11.12 9.17 0.25
CA PHE A 114 10.04 8.19 0.33
C PHE A 114 10.58 6.83 0.78
N PRO A 115 9.70 5.91 1.29
CA PRO A 115 10.09 4.53 1.56
C PRO A 115 10.46 3.84 0.25
N GLU A 116 11.71 3.41 0.12
CA GLU A 116 12.27 2.87 -1.13
C GLU A 116 11.63 1.56 -1.58
N ASP A 117 11.22 0.74 -0.62
CA ASP A 117 10.54 -0.53 -0.84
C ASP A 117 9.11 -0.31 -1.32
N TYR A 118 8.39 0.60 -0.68
CA TYR A 118 7.02 0.93 -1.04
C TYR A 118 6.94 1.58 -2.43
N GLU A 119 7.85 2.53 -2.74
CA GLU A 119 7.96 3.13 -4.07
C GLU A 119 8.17 2.07 -5.15
N MET A 120 9.12 1.17 -4.94
CA MET A 120 9.43 0.12 -5.91
C MET A 120 8.21 -0.76 -6.20
N ILE A 121 7.51 -1.20 -5.17
CA ILE A 121 6.33 -2.06 -5.31
C ILE A 121 5.16 -1.31 -5.96
N LEU A 122 4.90 -0.07 -5.56
CA LEU A 122 3.87 0.75 -6.21
C LEU A 122 4.15 0.96 -7.69
N ARG A 123 5.40 1.26 -8.04
CA ARG A 123 5.82 1.44 -9.43
C ARG A 123 5.66 0.17 -10.24
N TRP A 124 6.06 -0.98 -9.71
CA TRP A 124 5.89 -2.25 -10.40
C TRP A 124 4.41 -2.58 -10.63
N ILE A 125 3.57 -2.49 -9.59
CA ILE A 125 2.13 -2.74 -9.73
C ILE A 125 1.48 -1.74 -10.70
N SER A 126 1.85 -0.45 -10.64
CA SER A 126 1.34 0.58 -11.57
C SER A 126 1.77 0.35 -13.02
N SER A 127 2.85 -0.42 -13.23
CA SER A 127 3.32 -0.85 -14.55
C SER A 127 2.72 -2.19 -15.01
N GLY A 128 1.77 -2.75 -14.24
CA GLY A 128 1.07 -3.99 -14.60
C GLY A 128 1.68 -5.26 -14.03
N VAL A 129 2.70 -5.17 -13.15
CA VAL A 129 3.27 -6.36 -12.50
C VAL A 129 2.28 -6.93 -11.50
N SER A 130 1.93 -8.20 -11.67
CA SER A 130 1.15 -8.96 -10.70
C SER A 130 2.06 -9.55 -9.63
N ILE A 131 1.67 -9.40 -8.36
CA ILE A 131 2.40 -9.96 -7.21
C ILE A 131 1.50 -10.96 -6.51
N GLY A 132 1.92 -12.22 -6.48
CA GLY A 132 1.23 -13.30 -5.78
C GLY A 132 1.64 -13.47 -4.32
N LYS A 133 1.01 -14.42 -3.63
CA LYS A 133 1.38 -14.79 -2.26
C LYS A 133 1.32 -16.30 -2.04
N VAL A 134 2.36 -16.85 -1.45
CA VAL A 134 2.37 -18.19 -0.87
C VAL A 134 1.74 -18.10 0.52
N ASN A 135 0.55 -18.67 0.70
CA ASN A 135 -0.24 -18.56 1.94
C ASN A 135 0.26 -19.53 3.02
N GLU A 136 1.57 -19.52 3.26
CA GLU A 136 2.24 -20.28 4.29
C GLU A 136 3.21 -19.39 5.05
N TYR A 137 3.38 -19.65 6.36
CA TYR A 137 4.37 -18.98 7.18
C TYR A 137 5.74 -19.51 6.84
N LEU A 138 6.54 -18.69 6.15
CA LEU A 138 7.86 -19.05 5.64
C LEU A 138 8.96 -18.09 6.07
N TYR A 139 8.63 -17.12 6.92
CA TYR A 139 9.52 -16.06 7.32
C TYR A 139 9.26 -15.59 8.75
N ASP A 140 10.31 -15.44 9.56
CA ASP A 140 10.24 -14.81 10.87
C ASP A 140 10.84 -13.41 10.78
N TRP A 141 9.98 -12.41 10.94
CA TRP A 141 10.33 -11.01 10.81
C TRP A 141 10.64 -10.38 12.15
N HIS A 142 11.92 -10.06 12.37
CA HIS A 142 12.40 -9.46 13.59
C HIS A 142 12.29 -7.95 13.57
N ASP A 143 12.08 -7.34 14.73
CA ASP A 143 11.92 -5.91 14.89
C ASP A 143 12.90 -5.35 15.93
N PRO A 144 14.18 -5.14 15.53
CA PRO A 144 15.16 -4.57 16.45
C PRO A 144 14.84 -3.10 16.76
N PRO A 145 15.18 -2.59 17.96
CA PRO A 145 14.95 -1.18 18.31
C PRO A 145 15.61 -0.17 17.37
N SER A 146 16.70 -0.57 16.71
CA SER A 146 17.49 0.23 15.79
C SER A 146 16.91 0.27 14.35
N ARG A 147 15.71 -0.29 14.13
CA ARG A 147 15.09 -0.37 12.81
C ARG A 147 15.06 0.98 12.11
N LEU A 148 15.44 1.00 10.82
CA LEU A 148 15.55 2.20 10.00
C LEU A 148 14.22 2.97 9.94
N SER A 149 13.10 2.28 9.76
CA SER A 149 11.78 2.88 9.68
C SER A 149 11.28 3.58 10.95
N ARG A 150 12.01 3.47 12.08
CA ARG A 150 11.71 4.22 13.31
C ARG A 150 12.41 5.57 13.38
N ASN A 151 13.50 5.76 12.63
CA ASN A 151 14.43 6.86 12.83
C ASN A 151 14.68 7.71 11.59
N ASP A 152 14.15 7.32 10.44
CA ASP A 152 14.37 8.00 9.16
C ASP A 152 13.04 8.60 8.66
N SER A 153 13.05 9.89 8.36
CA SER A 153 11.87 10.66 7.92
C SER A 153 11.26 10.16 6.61
N ARG A 154 12.00 9.39 5.82
CA ARG A 154 11.47 8.73 4.61
C ARG A 154 10.32 7.76 4.92
N TYR A 155 10.22 7.29 6.17
CA TYR A 155 9.13 6.41 6.63
C TYR A 155 8.08 7.15 7.46
N ASP A 156 8.10 8.47 7.49
CA ASP A 156 7.02 9.25 8.08
C ASP A 156 5.73 9.09 7.28
N MET A 157 4.59 9.19 7.96
CA MET A 157 3.26 9.09 7.34
C MET A 157 3.12 10.04 6.13
N SER A 158 3.68 11.26 6.20
CA SER A 158 3.65 12.21 5.10
C SER A 158 4.42 11.71 3.87
N ALA A 159 5.57 11.05 4.05
CA ALA A 159 6.36 10.49 2.97
C ALA A 159 5.64 9.32 2.28
N PHE A 160 4.98 8.44 3.06
CA PHE A 160 4.11 7.39 2.50
C PHE A 160 2.98 7.96 1.64
N HIS A 161 2.28 9.00 2.13
CA HIS A 161 1.19 9.62 1.37
C HIS A 161 1.68 10.37 0.14
N ALA A 162 2.81 11.05 0.20
CA ALA A 162 3.45 11.68 -0.95
C ALA A 162 3.89 10.63 -2.00
N CYS A 163 4.44 9.51 -1.55
CA CYS A 163 4.88 8.41 -2.41
C CYS A 163 3.71 7.80 -3.19
N LYS A 164 2.58 7.49 -2.53
CA LYS A 164 1.46 6.80 -3.17
C LYS A 164 0.55 7.70 -4.02
N ALA A 165 0.53 8.99 -3.78
CA ALA A 165 -0.39 9.92 -4.44
C ALA A 165 -0.29 9.92 -5.98
N PRO A 166 0.91 9.98 -6.61
CA PRO A 166 1.04 9.87 -8.06
C PRO A 166 0.52 8.54 -8.61
N HIS A 167 0.78 7.42 -7.91
CA HIS A 167 0.34 6.09 -8.33
C HIS A 167 -1.18 5.93 -8.22
N LEU A 168 -1.81 6.52 -7.19
CA LEU A 168 -3.25 6.56 -7.05
C LEU A 168 -3.89 7.42 -8.14
N SER A 169 -3.34 8.60 -8.40
CA SER A 169 -3.76 9.46 -9.53
C SER A 169 -3.68 8.73 -10.88
N GLN A 170 -2.60 7.98 -11.10
CA GLN A 170 -2.44 7.15 -12.31
C GLN A 170 -3.49 6.03 -12.36
N ALA A 171 -3.75 5.34 -11.25
CA ALA A 171 -4.76 4.29 -11.20
C ALA A 171 -6.17 4.82 -11.52
N ILE A 172 -6.54 5.99 -10.98
CA ILE A 172 -7.80 6.67 -11.29
C ILE A 172 -7.86 7.03 -12.78
N SER A 173 -6.77 7.54 -13.35
CA SER A 173 -6.69 7.93 -14.76
C SER A 173 -6.81 6.73 -15.70
N HIS A 174 -6.22 5.58 -15.35
CA HIS A 174 -6.36 4.34 -16.12
C HIS A 174 -7.81 3.83 -16.16
N CYS A 175 -8.64 4.15 -15.16
CA CYS A 175 -10.07 3.86 -15.18
C CYS A 175 -10.88 4.83 -16.05
N GLY A 176 -10.29 5.86 -16.67
CA GLY A 176 -10.98 6.85 -17.46
C GLY A 176 -11.86 7.82 -16.65
N LEU A 177 -11.55 8.00 -15.36
CA LEU A 177 -12.42 8.69 -14.40
C LEU A 177 -11.96 10.11 -14.03
N GLN A 178 -11.01 10.67 -14.77
CA GLN A 178 -10.40 11.97 -14.47
C GLN A 178 -11.38 13.15 -14.48
N ASN A 179 -12.55 13.01 -15.09
CA ASN A 179 -13.59 14.05 -15.14
C ASN A 179 -14.54 14.02 -13.93
N ARG A 180 -14.52 12.95 -13.11
CA ARG A 180 -15.36 12.85 -11.92
C ARG A 180 -14.79 13.70 -10.79
N GLU A 181 -15.64 14.14 -9.87
CA GLU A 181 -15.25 14.88 -8.67
C GLU A 181 -14.54 13.96 -7.67
N LEU A 182 -13.49 14.46 -7.04
CA LEU A 182 -12.84 13.76 -5.92
C LEU A 182 -13.57 14.09 -4.62
N TRP A 183 -13.98 13.08 -3.89
CA TRP A 183 -14.50 13.19 -2.54
C TRP A 183 -13.61 12.45 -1.55
N ILE A 184 -13.27 13.11 -0.43
CA ILE A 184 -12.41 12.52 0.60
C ILE A 184 -13.27 12.02 1.77
N TRP A 185 -13.19 10.73 2.05
CA TRP A 185 -13.81 10.17 3.25
C TRP A 185 -12.86 10.36 4.42
N GLY A 186 -13.30 11.22 5.39
CA GLY A 186 -12.55 11.67 6.54
C GLY A 186 -12.36 13.18 6.54
N ALA A 187 -13.26 13.93 7.20
CA ALA A 187 -13.16 15.39 7.36
C ALA A 187 -12.27 15.82 8.54
N GLY A 188 -11.75 14.88 9.33
CA GLY A 188 -10.83 15.14 10.44
C GLY A 188 -9.46 15.66 9.96
N ARG A 189 -8.78 16.44 10.81
CA ARG A 189 -7.46 17.01 10.48
C ARG A 189 -6.43 15.97 10.02
N PRO A 190 -6.30 14.78 10.66
CA PRO A 190 -5.36 13.76 10.20
C PRO A 190 -5.68 13.28 8.76
N ALA A 191 -6.93 12.91 8.49
CA ALA A 191 -7.35 12.43 7.17
C ALA A 191 -7.12 13.48 6.08
N ARG A 192 -7.47 14.75 6.33
CA ARG A 192 -7.24 15.85 5.39
C ARG A 192 -5.76 16.11 5.14
N LYS A 193 -4.90 16.02 6.17
CA LYS A 193 -3.44 16.14 6.00
C LYS A 193 -2.88 15.04 5.09
N CYS A 194 -3.36 13.81 5.25
CA CYS A 194 -2.97 12.69 4.40
C CYS A 194 -3.50 12.82 2.97
N ALA A 195 -4.74 13.29 2.81
CA ALA A 195 -5.37 13.47 1.50
C ALA A 195 -4.75 14.62 0.68
N GLN A 196 -4.10 15.59 1.33
CA GLN A 196 -3.47 16.73 0.65
C GLN A 196 -2.51 16.29 -0.45
N ALA A 197 -1.72 15.23 -0.22
CA ALA A 197 -0.80 14.71 -1.22
C ALA A 197 -1.52 14.27 -2.52
N LEU A 198 -2.71 13.68 -2.41
CA LEU A 198 -3.50 13.33 -3.59
C LEU A 198 -4.09 14.58 -4.27
N GLU A 199 -4.56 15.56 -3.47
CA GLU A 199 -5.06 16.81 -4.03
C GLU A 199 -3.97 17.55 -4.81
N ASP A 200 -2.74 17.56 -4.31
CA ASP A 200 -1.57 18.20 -4.95
C ASP A 200 -1.13 17.43 -6.22
N ALA A 201 -1.19 16.11 -6.18
CA ALA A 201 -0.75 15.25 -7.29
C ALA A 201 -1.80 15.13 -8.41
N TRP A 202 -3.08 15.38 -8.11
CA TRP A 202 -4.15 15.16 -9.09
C TRP A 202 -5.09 16.34 -9.21
N LYS A 203 -6.02 16.53 -8.26
CA LYS A 203 -6.97 17.64 -8.26
C LYS A 203 -7.53 17.91 -6.86
N PRO A 204 -7.99 19.13 -6.58
CA PRO A 204 -8.68 19.46 -5.33
C PRO A 204 -9.93 18.60 -5.12
N ALA A 205 -10.18 18.17 -3.88
CA ALA A 205 -11.42 17.52 -3.52
C ALA A 205 -12.61 18.50 -3.63
N ALA A 206 -13.76 18.01 -4.10
CA ALA A 206 -15.02 18.74 -4.13
C ALA A 206 -15.62 18.89 -2.72
N GLY A 207 -15.38 17.89 -1.84
CA GLY A 207 -15.87 17.90 -0.48
C GLY A 207 -15.34 16.74 0.36
N PHE A 208 -15.85 16.66 1.57
CA PHE A 208 -15.51 15.64 2.55
C PHE A 208 -16.73 14.83 2.95
N ILE A 209 -16.52 13.55 3.27
CA ILE A 209 -17.53 12.67 3.85
C ILE A 209 -17.12 12.40 5.30
N ASP A 210 -18.04 12.51 6.23
CA ASP A 210 -17.78 12.18 7.64
C ASP A 210 -19.06 11.63 8.30
N ILE A 211 -18.89 10.92 9.41
CA ILE A 211 -19.98 10.39 10.23
C ILE A 211 -20.23 11.26 11.49
N ASP A 212 -19.33 12.20 11.78
CA ASP A 212 -19.44 13.06 12.97
C ASP A 212 -20.49 14.17 12.74
N PRO A 213 -21.63 14.13 13.45
CA PRO A 213 -22.71 15.11 13.27
C PRO A 213 -22.27 16.55 13.53
N ARG A 214 -21.18 16.77 14.29
CA ARG A 214 -20.64 18.11 14.56
C ARG A 214 -19.94 18.72 13.34
N LYS A 215 -19.56 17.89 12.35
CA LYS A 215 -18.87 18.32 11.12
C LYS A 215 -19.82 18.37 9.93
N ILE A 216 -20.80 17.47 9.88
CA ILE A 216 -21.79 17.38 8.79
C ILE A 216 -22.54 18.71 8.63
N GLY A 217 -22.72 19.15 7.38
CA GLY A 217 -23.36 20.43 7.04
C GLY A 217 -22.46 21.65 7.20
N ARG A 218 -21.21 21.47 7.66
CA ARG A 218 -20.22 22.57 7.74
C ARG A 218 -19.36 22.64 6.48
N PHE A 219 -18.67 23.75 6.34
CA PHE A 219 -17.63 23.94 5.34
C PHE A 219 -16.25 23.90 5.99
N ILE A 220 -15.33 23.16 5.41
CA ILE A 220 -13.92 23.10 5.82
C ILE A 220 -13.07 23.52 4.62
N HIS A 221 -12.33 24.61 4.76
CA HIS A 221 -11.58 25.25 3.67
C HIS A 221 -12.43 25.48 2.41
N GLY A 222 -13.67 25.95 2.59
CA GLY A 222 -14.62 26.22 1.50
C GLY A 222 -15.27 24.99 0.87
N LYS A 223 -14.96 23.76 1.37
CA LYS A 223 -15.50 22.49 0.86
C LYS A 223 -16.57 21.95 1.81
N PRO A 224 -17.73 21.46 1.30
CA PRO A 224 -18.79 20.93 2.15
C PRO A 224 -18.38 19.62 2.83
N VAL A 225 -18.93 19.37 4.01
CA VAL A 225 -18.88 18.07 4.69
C VAL A 225 -20.27 17.46 4.64
N ILE A 226 -20.37 16.29 4.04
CA ILE A 226 -21.64 15.58 3.82
C ILE A 226 -21.63 14.20 4.50
N THR A 227 -22.79 13.57 4.60
CA THR A 227 -22.93 12.16 4.95
C THR A 227 -22.73 11.29 3.71
N SER A 228 -22.50 10.00 3.91
CA SER A 228 -22.46 9.03 2.80
C SER A 228 -23.76 8.95 1.99
N ALA A 229 -24.91 9.16 2.66
CA ALA A 229 -26.22 9.20 2.01
C ALA A 229 -26.40 10.39 1.03
N GLN A 230 -25.58 11.42 1.14
CA GLN A 230 -25.59 12.61 0.29
C GLN A 230 -24.54 12.58 -0.82
N LEU A 231 -23.82 11.47 -0.96
CA LEU A 231 -22.80 11.32 -2.02
C LEU A 231 -23.40 11.54 -3.41
N PRO A 232 -22.68 12.25 -4.29
CA PRO A 232 -23.03 12.31 -5.69
C PRO A 232 -23.08 10.90 -6.31
N THR A 233 -23.74 10.76 -7.43
CA THR A 233 -23.87 9.48 -8.15
C THR A 233 -22.51 8.90 -8.54
N ILE A 234 -22.48 7.61 -8.86
CA ILE A 234 -21.23 6.88 -9.19
C ILE A 234 -20.53 7.53 -10.38
N ASP A 235 -21.29 7.92 -11.41
CA ASP A 235 -20.78 8.54 -12.63
C ASP A 235 -20.24 9.98 -12.43
N GLN A 236 -20.55 10.62 -11.31
CA GLN A 236 -20.11 11.97 -10.97
C GLN A 236 -18.93 12.00 -9.99
N SER A 237 -18.74 10.97 -9.19
CA SER A 237 -17.79 11.00 -8.06
C SER A 237 -16.84 9.82 -7.98
N ILE A 238 -15.65 10.10 -7.44
CA ILE A 238 -14.65 9.14 -6.99
C ILE A 238 -14.40 9.39 -5.53
N ILE A 239 -14.18 8.32 -4.76
CA ILE A 239 -13.97 8.43 -3.32
C ILE A 239 -12.59 7.90 -2.96
N ALA A 240 -11.82 8.69 -2.19
CA ALA A 240 -10.59 8.25 -1.55
C ALA A 240 -10.76 8.32 -0.02
N SER A 241 -10.70 7.18 0.66
CA SER A 241 -10.85 7.12 2.11
C SER A 241 -9.50 7.23 2.81
N TYR A 242 -9.37 8.24 3.68
CA TYR A 242 -8.20 8.46 4.52
C TYR A 242 -8.50 8.29 6.02
N VAL A 243 -9.45 7.42 6.34
CA VAL A 243 -9.81 7.11 7.73
C VAL A 243 -8.99 5.94 8.24
N GLY A 244 -7.95 6.23 9.04
CA GLY A 244 -7.05 5.22 9.61
C GLY A 244 -7.53 4.60 10.92
N THR A 245 -8.74 4.91 11.40
CA THR A 245 -9.30 4.31 12.62
C THR A 245 -9.53 2.82 12.43
N ARG A 246 -9.10 2.00 13.38
CA ARG A 246 -9.28 0.54 13.33
C ARG A 246 -10.76 0.16 13.19
N GLY A 247 -11.05 -0.80 12.30
CA GLY A 247 -12.41 -1.26 12.00
C GLY A 247 -13.26 -0.27 11.19
N ALA A 248 -12.73 0.90 10.85
CA ALA A 248 -13.44 1.85 10.00
C ALA A 248 -13.32 1.49 8.50
N ARG A 249 -12.17 0.95 8.07
CA ARG A 249 -11.93 0.56 6.67
C ARG A 249 -12.98 -0.39 6.14
N GLU A 250 -13.23 -1.46 6.87
CA GLU A 250 -14.20 -2.50 6.51
C GLU A 250 -15.60 -1.90 6.41
N LYS A 251 -16.01 -1.12 7.39
CA LYS A 251 -17.32 -0.45 7.40
C LYS A 251 -17.49 0.52 6.22
N ILE A 252 -16.46 1.32 5.93
CA ILE A 252 -16.48 2.25 4.78
C ILE A 252 -16.52 1.48 3.47
N ARG A 253 -15.74 0.40 3.35
CA ARG A 253 -15.75 -0.47 2.18
C ARG A 253 -17.13 -1.07 1.94
N ASP A 254 -17.74 -1.67 2.98
CA ASP A 254 -19.06 -2.28 2.91
C ASP A 254 -20.13 -1.25 2.53
N GLU A 255 -20.07 -0.06 3.11
CA GLU A 255 -21.00 1.03 2.82
C GLU A 255 -20.89 1.51 1.37
N LEU A 256 -19.67 1.64 0.85
CA LEU A 256 -19.45 2.04 -0.56
C LEU A 256 -19.86 0.94 -1.55
N LEU A 257 -19.54 -0.33 -1.25
CA LEU A 257 -19.97 -1.46 -2.05
C LEU A 257 -21.51 -1.57 -2.09
N ALA A 258 -22.19 -1.32 -0.97
CA ALA A 258 -23.66 -1.31 -0.90
C ALA A 258 -24.30 -0.23 -1.82
N THR A 259 -23.58 0.81 -2.18
CA THR A 259 -24.03 1.81 -3.17
C THR A 259 -23.83 1.37 -4.63
N GLY A 260 -23.29 0.18 -4.89
CA GLY A 260 -22.95 -0.32 -6.22
C GLY A 260 -21.60 0.17 -6.75
N ARG A 261 -20.80 0.86 -5.93
CA ARG A 261 -19.42 1.26 -6.30
C ARG A 261 -18.48 0.07 -6.26
N VAL A 262 -17.48 0.09 -7.12
CA VAL A 262 -16.45 -0.95 -7.23
C VAL A 262 -15.14 -0.42 -6.68
N GLU A 263 -14.54 -1.14 -5.70
CA GLU A 263 -13.20 -0.82 -5.17
C GLU A 263 -12.14 -0.96 -6.27
N GLY A 264 -11.19 -0.05 -6.28
CA GLY A 264 -10.16 -0.01 -7.32
C GLY A 264 -10.62 0.63 -8.65
N ARG A 265 -11.90 1.06 -8.72
CA ARG A 265 -12.45 1.83 -9.84
C ARG A 265 -13.16 3.10 -9.37
N ASP A 266 -14.19 2.97 -8.54
CA ASP A 266 -15.02 4.10 -8.10
C ASP A 266 -14.59 4.64 -6.73
N PHE A 267 -13.85 3.84 -5.97
CA PHE A 267 -13.25 4.25 -4.69
C PHE A 267 -11.97 3.49 -4.34
N TRP A 268 -11.16 4.08 -3.47
CA TRP A 268 -9.94 3.51 -2.91
C TRP A 268 -9.86 3.73 -1.41
N ILE A 269 -9.39 2.73 -0.68
CA ILE A 269 -9.00 2.85 0.73
C ILE A 269 -7.52 3.20 0.78
N CYS A 270 -7.19 4.32 1.44
CA CYS A 270 -5.86 4.95 1.39
C CYS A 270 -5.19 5.10 2.77
N ALA A 271 -5.85 4.67 3.87
CA ALA A 271 -5.28 4.72 5.22
C ALA A 271 -5.85 3.62 6.10
#